data_d0424ef5e0e5af78b77772ef43edf4bd
#
_entry.id   d0424ef5e0e5af78b77772ef43edf4bd
#
_cell.length_a   1.000
_cell.length_b   1.000
_cell.length_c   1.000
_cell.angle_alpha   90.00
_cell.angle_beta   90.00
_cell.angle_gamma   90.00
#
_symmetry.space_group_name_H-M   'P 1'
#
loop_
_entity.id
_entity.type
_entity.pdbx_description
1 polymer ?
#
loop_
_entity_poly.entity_id
_entity_poly.type
_entity_poly.pdbx_seq_one_letter_code
_entity_poly.pdbx_strand_id
1 'polypeptide(L)'
;MMIGEKVESVNIRMPEDAYDVSNHVPTFNVYLIAIVRDSNGNIIRVHRQRSHSPTANFIGLFLPVSYFSTNNVSFTITNATGGTYSYRPGIGNSYQDISYPNNIMNYNTNIVMIQVGSGQQSNPYTATALAAPIANGSGAGQLVYQSVTPPSTITLNGNTAYFYITQTYNNISGETVTITEAGIILALTTTTIDRSYVTDYGNILVWYDTFSSPISVPNGGSVTIYYTFMVNP
;
A
#
# COMPACT_ATOMS: atom_id res chain seq x y z
N MET A 1 23.45 -32.70 2.17
CA MET A 1 23.74 -31.83 3.32
C MET A 1 22.88 -30.61 3.15
N MET A 2 21.69 -30.58 3.77
CA MET A 2 20.75 -29.47 3.65
C MET A 2 21.24 -28.38 4.60
N ILE A 3 21.60 -27.22 4.04
CA ILE A 3 21.90 -26.03 4.81
C ILE A 3 20.54 -25.38 5.09
N GLY A 4 20.10 -25.51 6.37
CA GLY A 4 18.88 -24.86 6.83
C GLY A 4 19.05 -23.35 6.77
N GLU A 5 18.24 -22.67 5.95
CA GLU A 5 18.10 -21.22 5.96
C GLU A 5 17.63 -20.78 7.36
N LYS A 6 18.50 -20.07 8.04
CA LYS A 6 18.15 -19.37 9.27
C LYS A 6 17.32 -18.16 8.88
N VAL A 7 16.00 -18.32 8.90
CA VAL A 7 15.09 -17.17 8.83
C VAL A 7 15.30 -16.37 10.12
N GLU A 8 16.13 -15.34 10.06
CA GLU A 8 16.19 -14.37 11.15
C GLU A 8 14.84 -13.66 11.21
N SER A 9 14.05 -13.98 12.22
CA SER A 9 12.82 -13.26 12.52
C SER A 9 13.19 -11.80 12.84
N VAL A 10 12.90 -10.89 11.90
CA VAL A 10 12.97 -9.45 12.18
C VAL A 10 11.90 -9.16 13.22
N ASN A 11 12.32 -8.97 14.47
CA ASN A 11 11.43 -8.57 15.54
C ASN A 11 11.06 -7.10 15.31
N ILE A 12 9.94 -6.86 14.60
CA ILE A 12 9.41 -5.54 14.36
C ILE A 12 8.84 -5.03 15.69
N ARG A 13 9.72 -4.47 16.54
CA ARG A 13 9.25 -3.73 17.73
C ARG A 13 8.54 -2.48 17.26
N MET A 14 7.29 -2.36 17.69
CA MET A 14 6.52 -1.14 17.49
C MET A 14 7.17 0.00 18.30
N PRO A 15 7.11 1.26 17.82
CA PRO A 15 7.62 2.41 18.57
C PRO A 15 7.00 2.50 19.96
N GLU A 16 7.78 2.89 20.96
CA GLU A 16 7.32 3.03 22.35
C GLU A 16 6.26 4.13 22.53
N ASP A 17 6.19 5.07 21.59
CA ASP A 17 5.18 6.13 21.53
C ASP A 17 3.78 5.67 21.08
N ALA A 18 3.62 4.39 20.73
CA ALA A 18 2.32 3.78 20.43
C ALA A 18 1.42 3.57 21.67
N TYR A 19 1.92 3.83 22.87
CA TYR A 19 1.21 3.61 24.14
C TYR A 19 0.86 4.91 24.83
N ASP A 20 -0.15 5.64 24.32
CA ASP A 20 -0.85 6.62 25.15
C ASP A 20 -2.05 5.94 25.83
N VAL A 21 -1.85 5.51 27.06
CA VAL A 21 -2.88 4.84 27.89
C VAL A 21 -3.82 5.83 28.61
N SER A 22 -3.70 7.15 28.36
CA SER A 22 -4.39 8.13 29.21
C SER A 22 -5.89 8.28 28.92
N ASN A 23 -6.44 7.80 27.79
CA ASN A 23 -7.82 8.13 27.42
C ASN A 23 -8.68 7.00 26.83
N HIS A 24 -8.37 5.75 26.93
CA HIS A 24 -9.22 4.62 26.50
C HIS A 24 -9.94 4.78 25.13
N VAL A 25 -9.47 5.72 24.29
CA VAL A 25 -10.01 5.91 22.95
C VAL A 25 -9.17 5.05 21.98
N PRO A 26 -9.80 4.10 21.29
CA PRO A 26 -9.08 3.31 20.30
C PRO A 26 -8.38 4.21 19.29
N THR A 27 -7.08 4.05 19.14
CA THR A 27 -6.29 4.81 18.17
C THR A 27 -6.01 3.95 16.93
N PHE A 28 -6.28 4.53 15.77
CA PHE A 28 -5.89 3.93 14.50
C PHE A 28 -4.57 4.55 14.03
N ASN A 29 -3.55 3.72 13.92
CA ASN A 29 -2.21 4.14 13.51
C ASN A 29 -1.78 3.35 12.28
N VAL A 30 -1.03 4.01 11.40
CA VAL A 30 -0.38 3.36 10.26
C VAL A 30 1.10 3.67 10.31
N TYR A 31 1.94 2.66 10.11
CA TYR A 31 3.38 2.80 10.08
C TYR A 31 3.92 2.37 8.72
N LEU A 32 4.83 3.19 8.18
CA LEU A 32 5.61 2.89 7.00
C LEU A 32 7.01 2.44 7.44
N ILE A 33 7.38 1.23 7.06
CA ILE A 33 8.68 0.64 7.39
C ILE A 33 9.37 0.22 6.10
N ALA A 34 10.65 0.58 5.95
CA ALA A 34 11.49 0.14 4.84
C ALA A 34 12.72 -0.60 5.38
N ILE A 35 12.94 -1.83 4.92
CA ILE A 35 14.10 -2.65 5.28
C ILE A 35 14.95 -2.82 4.03
N VAL A 36 16.15 -2.23 4.03
CA VAL A 36 17.11 -2.30 2.93
C VAL A 36 18.13 -3.38 3.22
N ARG A 37 18.40 -4.20 2.20
CA ARG A 37 19.41 -5.26 2.24
C ARG A 37 20.44 -5.03 1.14
N ASP A 38 21.69 -5.40 1.42
CA ASP A 38 22.76 -5.43 0.42
C ASP A 38 22.62 -6.65 -0.52
N SER A 39 23.57 -6.81 -1.45
CA SER A 39 23.61 -7.93 -2.40
C SER A 39 23.86 -9.29 -1.74
N ASN A 40 24.30 -9.32 -0.50
CA ASN A 40 24.50 -10.55 0.31
C ASN A 40 23.28 -10.88 1.18
N GLY A 41 22.22 -10.04 1.14
CA GLY A 41 21.02 -10.17 1.94
C GLY A 41 21.13 -9.60 3.36
N ASN A 42 22.25 -8.98 3.75
CA ASN A 42 22.41 -8.36 5.06
C ASN A 42 21.57 -7.09 5.16
N ILE A 43 20.90 -6.88 6.30
CA ILE A 43 20.18 -5.65 6.57
C ILE A 43 21.19 -4.52 6.79
N ILE A 44 21.16 -3.51 5.91
CA ILE A 44 22.05 -2.34 5.98
C ILE A 44 21.32 -1.08 6.48
N ARG A 45 19.99 -1.08 6.41
CA ARG A 45 19.17 0.03 6.90
C ARG A 45 17.76 -0.44 7.25
N VAL A 46 17.23 0.08 8.36
CA VAL A 46 15.81 0.01 8.71
C VAL A 46 15.32 1.45 8.91
N HIS A 47 14.32 1.85 8.16
CA HIS A 47 13.63 3.11 8.32
C HIS A 47 12.23 2.85 8.84
N ARG A 48 11.78 3.65 9.80
CA ARG A 48 10.43 3.59 10.37
C ARG A 48 9.90 4.99 10.55
N GLN A 49 8.65 5.19 10.16
CA GLN A 49 7.95 6.44 10.40
C GLN A 49 6.45 6.17 10.58
N ARG A 50 5.77 7.07 11.26
CA ARG A 50 4.32 7.09 11.25
C ARG A 50 3.86 7.54 9.87
N SER A 51 2.88 6.83 9.30
CA SER A 51 2.24 7.20 8.05
C SER A 51 1.05 8.12 8.36
N HIS A 52 0.85 9.16 7.56
CA HIS A 52 -0.11 10.20 7.89
C HIS A 52 -1.12 10.53 6.79
N SER A 53 -1.03 9.87 5.64
CA SER A 53 -1.66 10.44 4.46
C SER A 53 -2.60 9.47 3.72
N PRO A 54 -3.78 9.14 4.31
CA PRO A 54 -4.86 8.62 3.50
C PRO A 54 -5.23 9.67 2.46
N THR A 55 -5.42 9.26 1.20
CA THR A 55 -5.87 10.17 0.14
C THR A 55 -7.38 10.40 0.20
N ALA A 56 -7.89 11.38 -0.55
CA ALA A 56 -9.33 11.58 -0.70
C ALA A 56 -10.03 10.32 -1.26
N ASN A 57 -9.35 9.54 -2.10
CA ASN A 57 -9.86 8.28 -2.60
C ASN A 57 -10.07 7.24 -1.50
N PHE A 58 -9.15 7.15 -0.51
CA PHE A 58 -9.34 6.27 0.65
C PHE A 58 -10.63 6.62 1.38
N ILE A 59 -10.82 7.90 1.68
CA ILE A 59 -12.02 8.40 2.33
C ILE A 59 -13.27 8.04 1.51
N GLY A 60 -13.25 8.29 0.19
CA GLY A 60 -14.35 7.98 -0.71
C GLY A 60 -14.69 6.50 -0.83
N LEU A 61 -13.71 5.60 -0.67
CA LEU A 61 -13.93 4.15 -0.75
C LEU A 61 -14.40 3.54 0.57
N PHE A 62 -13.91 4.04 1.73
CA PHE A 62 -14.09 3.39 3.02
C PHE A 62 -15.14 4.05 3.92
N LEU A 63 -15.36 5.37 3.84
CA LEU A 63 -16.39 6.02 4.64
C LEU A 63 -17.83 5.59 4.31
N PRO A 64 -18.18 5.29 3.04
CA PRO A 64 -19.53 4.90 2.70
C PRO A 64 -20.01 3.58 3.31
N VAL A 65 -19.10 2.74 3.77
CA VAL A 65 -19.44 1.44 4.39
C VAL A 65 -20.29 1.62 5.66
N SER A 66 -20.22 2.80 6.29
CA SER A 66 -21.02 3.12 7.49
C SER A 66 -22.38 3.76 7.19
N TYR A 67 -22.61 4.20 5.95
CA TYR A 67 -23.86 4.88 5.57
C TYR A 67 -24.77 3.96 4.75
N PHE A 68 -25.35 2.96 5.41
CA PHE A 68 -26.40 2.12 4.86
C PHE A 68 -27.70 2.91 4.70
N SER A 69 -27.64 3.98 3.91
CA SER A 69 -28.81 4.81 3.67
C SER A 69 -29.36 4.49 2.29
N THR A 70 -30.67 4.38 2.21
CA THR A 70 -31.48 4.36 0.99
C THR A 70 -31.28 5.57 0.09
N ASN A 71 -30.41 6.51 0.48
CA ASN A 71 -30.10 7.72 -0.23
C ASN A 71 -28.95 7.47 -1.22
N ASN A 72 -29.15 7.88 -2.46
CA ASN A 72 -28.20 7.80 -3.59
C ASN A 72 -26.94 8.66 -3.38
N VAL A 73 -26.17 8.40 -2.34
CA VAL A 73 -24.90 9.11 -2.14
C VAL A 73 -23.85 8.49 -3.05
N SER A 74 -23.29 9.27 -3.95
CA SER A 74 -22.17 8.90 -4.79
C SER A 74 -20.90 9.62 -4.32
N PHE A 75 -19.79 8.92 -4.34
CA PHE A 75 -18.46 9.46 -4.07
C PHE A 75 -17.68 9.53 -5.37
N THR A 76 -16.91 10.59 -5.53
CA THR A 76 -16.00 10.71 -6.66
C THR A 76 -14.66 10.09 -6.27
N ILE A 77 -14.20 9.11 -7.03
CA ILE A 77 -12.85 8.58 -6.97
C ILE A 77 -12.10 8.99 -8.23
N THR A 78 -10.80 9.25 -8.10
CA THR A 78 -9.95 9.65 -9.22
C THR A 78 -8.82 8.65 -9.38
N ASN A 79 -8.67 8.08 -10.58
CA ASN A 79 -7.59 7.14 -10.85
C ASN A 79 -6.25 7.85 -11.12
N ALA A 80 -5.17 7.07 -11.24
CA ALA A 80 -3.81 7.56 -11.44
C ALA A 80 -3.61 8.33 -12.76
N THR A 81 -4.53 8.19 -13.74
CA THR A 81 -4.50 8.92 -15.02
C THR A 81 -5.38 10.17 -15.01
N GLY A 82 -6.00 10.51 -13.86
CA GLY A 82 -6.89 11.66 -13.70
C GLY A 82 -8.35 11.42 -14.10
N GLY A 83 -8.71 10.19 -14.50
CA GLY A 83 -10.10 9.82 -14.76
C GLY A 83 -10.93 9.82 -13.47
N THR A 84 -12.09 10.49 -13.49
CA THR A 84 -13.01 10.59 -12.36
C THR A 84 -14.20 9.68 -12.53
N TYR A 85 -14.59 8.99 -11.47
CA TYR A 85 -15.68 8.02 -11.46
C TYR A 85 -16.59 8.26 -10.27
N SER A 86 -17.89 8.15 -10.48
CA SER A 86 -18.86 8.13 -9.38
C SER A 86 -18.96 6.72 -8.83
N TYR A 87 -18.53 6.54 -7.61
CA TYR A 87 -18.63 5.27 -6.89
C TYR A 87 -19.83 5.33 -5.94
N ARG A 88 -20.68 4.32 -6.02
CA ARG A 88 -21.83 4.14 -5.11
C ARG A 88 -21.62 2.83 -4.36
N PRO A 89 -21.27 2.85 -3.07
CA PRO A 89 -21.31 1.63 -2.27
C PRO A 89 -22.78 1.24 -2.12
N GLY A 90 -23.20 0.14 -2.71
CA GLY A 90 -24.58 -0.29 -2.71
C GLY A 90 -24.80 -1.50 -1.84
N ILE A 91 -25.76 -1.42 -0.90
CA ILE A 91 -26.50 -2.58 -0.44
C ILE A 91 -27.87 -2.51 -1.12
N GLY A 92 -28.05 -3.22 -2.16
CA GLY A 92 -29.33 -3.33 -2.83
C GLY A 92 -29.11 -3.91 -4.21
N ASN A 93 -29.61 -5.07 -4.47
CA ASN A 93 -29.76 -5.81 -5.75
C ASN A 93 -28.67 -5.68 -6.83
N SER A 94 -27.58 -4.94 -6.56
CA SER A 94 -26.40 -4.81 -7.39
C SER A 94 -25.18 -4.93 -6.50
N TYR A 95 -24.76 -6.17 -6.21
CA TYR A 95 -23.44 -6.38 -5.62
C TYR A 95 -22.41 -5.87 -6.62
N GLN A 96 -21.76 -4.76 -6.30
CA GLN A 96 -20.55 -4.41 -6.98
C GLN A 96 -19.46 -5.29 -6.35
N ASP A 97 -19.25 -6.44 -6.94
CA ASP A 97 -18.10 -7.26 -6.61
C ASP A 97 -16.86 -6.43 -6.99
N ILE A 98 -15.99 -6.22 -6.01
CA ILE A 98 -14.63 -5.78 -6.31
C ILE A 98 -13.99 -7.01 -6.96
N SER A 99 -14.15 -7.15 -8.26
CA SER A 99 -13.57 -8.23 -8.99
C SER A 99 -12.26 -7.80 -9.64
N TYR A 100 -11.36 -8.73 -9.72
CA TYR A 100 -9.98 -8.58 -10.15
C TYR A 100 -9.89 -8.24 -11.64
N PRO A 101 -9.28 -7.12 -12.04
CA PRO A 101 -8.98 -6.91 -13.44
C PRO A 101 -7.79 -7.79 -13.83
N ASN A 102 -8.00 -8.62 -14.83
CA ASN A 102 -6.97 -9.50 -15.38
C ASN A 102 -5.82 -8.77 -16.09
N ASN A 103 -5.75 -7.41 -16.05
CA ASN A 103 -4.88 -6.69 -16.98
C ASN A 103 -4.21 -5.39 -16.44
N ILE A 104 -4.33 -5.03 -15.18
CA ILE A 104 -3.67 -3.83 -14.68
C ILE A 104 -2.36 -4.22 -14.02
N MET A 105 -1.29 -4.06 -14.76
CA MET A 105 0.05 -4.55 -14.52
C MET A 105 0.13 -6.08 -14.52
N ASN A 106 0.94 -6.65 -15.37
CA ASN A 106 1.26 -8.08 -15.52
C ASN A 106 1.84 -8.73 -14.23
N TYR A 107 1.29 -8.40 -13.08
CA TYR A 107 1.71 -8.86 -11.77
C TYR A 107 0.56 -9.62 -11.12
N ASN A 108 0.48 -10.90 -11.39
CA ASN A 108 -0.21 -11.89 -10.55
C ASN A 108 -1.38 -11.32 -9.72
N THR A 109 -2.51 -11.04 -10.34
CA THR A 109 -3.83 -10.97 -9.68
C THR A 109 -3.96 -10.18 -8.36
N ASN A 110 -3.07 -9.24 -8.07
CA ASN A 110 -3.10 -8.51 -6.82
C ASN A 110 -3.96 -7.23 -6.94
N ILE A 111 -5.05 -7.17 -6.20
CA ILE A 111 -5.91 -5.98 -6.09
C ILE A 111 -5.16 -4.82 -5.42
N VAL A 112 -4.20 -5.13 -4.57
CA VAL A 112 -3.44 -4.19 -3.75
C VAL A 112 -1.99 -4.28 -4.13
N MET A 113 -1.34 -3.14 -4.32
CA MET A 113 0.11 -3.06 -4.47
C MET A 113 0.67 -1.86 -3.70
N ILE A 114 1.95 -1.93 -3.35
CA ILE A 114 2.69 -0.77 -2.90
C ILE A 114 3.48 -0.26 -4.10
N GLN A 115 3.31 0.99 -4.49
CA GLN A 115 4.15 1.66 -5.50
C GLN A 115 5.17 2.53 -4.79
N VAL A 116 6.38 2.59 -5.33
CA VAL A 116 7.45 3.48 -4.83
C VAL A 116 7.84 4.48 -5.89
N GLY A 117 8.35 5.63 -5.47
CA GLY A 117 8.72 6.72 -6.37
C GLY A 117 9.90 7.53 -5.84
N SER A 118 10.43 8.39 -6.71
CA SER A 118 11.54 9.30 -6.45
C SER A 118 11.14 10.78 -6.39
N GLY A 119 9.83 11.05 -6.31
CA GLY A 119 9.26 12.38 -6.23
C GLY A 119 8.73 12.74 -4.85
N GLN A 120 7.94 13.81 -4.83
CA GLN A 120 7.19 14.27 -3.67
C GLN A 120 5.97 15.06 -4.13
N GLN A 121 4.78 14.69 -3.66
CA GLN A 121 3.55 15.46 -3.88
C GLN A 121 3.51 16.68 -2.94
N SER A 122 3.05 17.80 -3.47
CA SER A 122 2.85 19.02 -2.67
C SER A 122 1.65 18.89 -1.72
N ASN A 123 0.64 18.12 -2.11
CA ASN A 123 -0.52 17.83 -1.29
C ASN A 123 -0.84 16.32 -1.33
N PRO A 124 -0.43 15.56 -0.31
CA PRO A 124 -0.65 14.12 -0.26
C PRO A 124 -2.13 13.73 -0.21
N TYR A 125 -2.99 14.54 0.40
CA TYR A 125 -4.42 14.22 0.55
C TYR A 125 -5.20 14.22 -0.75
N THR A 126 -4.78 15.04 -1.72
CA THR A 126 -5.40 15.12 -3.05
C THR A 126 -4.62 14.33 -4.11
N ALA A 127 -3.56 13.64 -3.71
CA ALA A 127 -2.77 12.83 -4.63
C ALA A 127 -3.60 11.70 -5.24
N THR A 128 -3.54 11.56 -6.55
CA THR A 128 -4.18 10.46 -7.31
C THR A 128 -3.15 9.48 -7.87
N ALA A 129 -1.87 9.88 -7.87
CA ALA A 129 -0.70 9.08 -8.28
C ALA A 129 0.51 9.53 -7.47
N LEU A 130 1.59 8.74 -7.49
CA LEU A 130 2.90 9.21 -7.03
C LEU A 130 3.40 10.35 -7.92
N ALA A 131 4.26 11.23 -7.38
CA ALA A 131 4.81 12.37 -8.14
C ALA A 131 5.78 11.92 -9.23
N ALA A 132 6.61 10.92 -8.93
CA ALA A 132 7.57 10.33 -9.87
C ALA A 132 7.69 8.81 -9.60
N PRO A 133 6.75 7.99 -10.11
CA PRO A 133 6.77 6.55 -9.90
C PRO A 133 8.05 5.92 -10.46
N ILE A 134 8.68 5.05 -9.69
CA ILE A 134 9.78 4.21 -10.18
C ILE A 134 9.17 3.07 -10.98
N ALA A 135 9.59 2.93 -12.23
CA ALA A 135 9.08 1.89 -13.11
C ALA A 135 9.60 0.51 -12.68
N ASN A 136 8.79 -0.53 -12.93
CA ASN A 136 9.24 -1.89 -12.79
C ASN A 136 10.16 -2.27 -13.94
N GLY A 137 11.30 -2.82 -13.61
CA GLY A 137 12.29 -3.27 -14.59
C GLY A 137 13.72 -3.27 -14.05
N SER A 138 14.67 -3.55 -14.95
CA SER A 138 16.09 -3.64 -14.65
C SER A 138 16.92 -2.52 -15.28
N GLY A 139 16.27 -1.55 -15.93
CA GLY A 139 16.97 -0.38 -16.52
C GLY A 139 17.39 0.61 -15.43
N ALA A 140 18.22 1.59 -15.82
CA ALA A 140 18.69 2.66 -14.93
C ALA A 140 17.50 3.33 -14.22
N GLY A 141 17.61 3.51 -12.90
CA GLY A 141 16.55 4.10 -12.07
C GLY A 141 15.31 3.23 -11.83
N GLN A 142 15.30 1.99 -12.31
CA GLN A 142 14.18 1.06 -12.15
C GLN A 142 14.42 0.06 -11.00
N LEU A 143 13.33 -0.53 -10.53
CA LEU A 143 13.33 -1.60 -9.52
C LEU A 143 12.46 -2.76 -10.01
N VAL A 144 12.91 -4.00 -9.80
CA VAL A 144 12.10 -5.18 -10.08
C VAL A 144 11.12 -5.40 -8.93
N TYR A 145 9.84 -5.20 -9.20
CA TYR A 145 8.77 -5.38 -8.24
C TYR A 145 8.48 -6.86 -8.04
N GLN A 146 8.55 -7.33 -6.81
CA GLN A 146 8.09 -8.67 -6.44
C GLN A 146 6.59 -8.67 -6.16
N SER A 147 5.99 -9.87 -6.06
CA SER A 147 4.59 -9.99 -5.68
C SER A 147 4.34 -9.32 -4.33
N VAL A 148 3.23 -8.60 -4.21
CA VAL A 148 2.76 -8.09 -2.92
C VAL A 148 2.30 -9.25 -2.05
N THR A 149 2.52 -9.16 -0.75
CA THR A 149 1.91 -10.06 0.23
C THR A 149 0.77 -9.30 0.90
N PRO A 150 -0.48 -9.62 0.55
CA PRO A 150 -1.65 -9.04 1.21
C PRO A 150 -1.78 -9.60 2.62
N PRO A 151 -2.50 -8.91 3.52
CA PRO A 151 -2.75 -9.44 4.84
C PRO A 151 -3.59 -10.73 4.74
N SER A 152 -3.10 -11.83 5.29
CA SER A 152 -3.84 -13.09 5.37
C SER A 152 -4.67 -13.19 6.63
N THR A 153 -4.28 -12.49 7.69
CA THR A 153 -4.91 -12.51 9.00
C THR A 153 -4.71 -11.17 9.72
N ILE A 154 -5.61 -10.88 10.65
CA ILE A 154 -5.39 -9.85 11.66
C ILE A 154 -4.66 -10.52 12.83
N THR A 155 -3.53 -9.98 13.22
CA THR A 155 -2.78 -10.44 14.38
C THR A 155 -3.25 -9.69 15.62
N LEU A 156 -3.50 -10.43 16.70
CA LEU A 156 -3.83 -9.88 18.01
C LEU A 156 -2.62 -10.05 18.93
N ASN A 157 -2.18 -8.97 19.54
CA ASN A 157 -1.13 -8.96 20.55
C ASN A 157 -1.59 -8.14 21.76
N GLY A 158 -2.01 -8.83 22.83
CA GLY A 158 -2.71 -8.18 23.92
C GLY A 158 -3.99 -7.50 23.41
N ASN A 159 -4.11 -6.21 23.67
CA ASN A 159 -5.23 -5.40 23.24
C ASN A 159 -5.02 -4.72 21.86
N THR A 160 -3.88 -4.96 21.21
CA THR A 160 -3.55 -4.39 19.90
C THR A 160 -3.94 -5.36 18.80
N ALA A 161 -4.69 -4.87 17.80
CA ALA A 161 -4.97 -5.58 16.56
C ALA A 161 -4.17 -4.95 15.42
N TYR A 162 -3.45 -5.74 14.62
CA TYR A 162 -2.73 -5.22 13.48
C TYR A 162 -2.69 -6.19 12.30
N PHE A 163 -2.50 -5.63 11.11
CA PHE A 163 -2.12 -6.34 9.90
C PHE A 163 -1.13 -5.49 9.10
N TYR A 164 -0.46 -6.10 8.14
CA TYR A 164 0.44 -5.38 7.26
C TYR A 164 0.29 -5.82 5.81
N ILE A 165 0.57 -4.89 4.91
CA ILE A 165 0.76 -5.14 3.48
C ILE A 165 2.26 -4.98 3.23
N THR A 166 2.87 -5.93 2.53
CA THR A 166 4.30 -5.87 2.24
C THR A 166 4.61 -6.16 0.78
N GLN A 167 5.62 -5.48 0.26
CA GLN A 167 6.15 -5.72 -1.07
C GLN A 167 7.66 -5.52 -1.08
N THR A 168 8.36 -6.38 -1.82
CA THR A 168 9.82 -6.33 -1.98
C THR A 168 10.16 -5.85 -3.39
N TYR A 169 11.24 -5.09 -3.48
CA TYR A 169 11.79 -4.55 -4.72
C TYR A 169 13.26 -4.90 -4.80
N ASN A 170 13.68 -5.54 -5.90
CA ASN A 170 15.08 -5.85 -6.14
C ASN A 170 15.69 -4.79 -7.06
N ASN A 171 16.87 -4.32 -6.70
CA ASN A 171 17.62 -3.41 -7.53
C ASN A 171 18.69 -4.18 -8.33
N ILE A 172 18.44 -4.34 -9.62
CA ILE A 172 19.38 -4.92 -10.59
C ILE A 172 19.63 -3.93 -11.75
N SER A 173 19.46 -2.62 -11.50
CA SER A 173 19.54 -1.56 -12.50
C SER A 173 20.97 -1.16 -12.88
N GLY A 174 21.97 -1.68 -12.17
CA GLY A 174 23.38 -1.30 -12.37
C GLY A 174 23.83 -0.12 -11.51
N GLU A 175 22.90 0.60 -10.85
CA GLU A 175 23.19 1.78 -10.03
C GLU A 175 22.37 1.77 -8.72
N THR A 176 22.68 2.70 -7.81
CA THR A 176 21.85 2.89 -6.61
C THR A 176 20.55 3.60 -6.98
N VAL A 177 19.41 3.03 -6.58
CA VAL A 177 18.10 3.66 -6.76
C VAL A 177 17.65 4.30 -5.44
N THR A 178 17.19 5.54 -5.52
CA THR A 178 16.70 6.30 -4.35
C THR A 178 15.19 6.41 -4.37
N ILE A 179 14.55 6.02 -3.27
CA ILE A 179 13.11 6.12 -3.06
C ILE A 179 12.84 7.26 -2.08
N THR A 180 11.91 8.15 -2.43
CA THR A 180 11.50 9.28 -1.59
C THR A 180 10.01 9.27 -1.26
N GLU A 181 9.21 8.48 -1.99
CA GLU A 181 7.78 8.35 -1.79
C GLU A 181 7.31 6.90 -1.93
N ALA A 182 6.21 6.57 -1.28
CA ALA A 182 5.52 5.31 -1.43
C ALA A 182 4.00 5.51 -1.33
N GLY A 183 3.22 4.60 -1.92
CA GLY A 183 1.78 4.65 -1.82
C GLY A 183 1.14 3.29 -2.00
N ILE A 184 -0.04 3.11 -1.40
CA ILE A 184 -0.87 1.93 -1.61
C ILE A 184 -1.82 2.22 -2.77
N ILE A 185 -1.80 1.35 -3.75
CA ILE A 185 -2.65 1.41 -4.93
C ILE A 185 -3.60 0.23 -4.90
N LEU A 186 -4.88 0.51 -5.15
CA LEU A 186 -5.89 -0.50 -5.43
C LEU A 186 -6.18 -0.52 -6.92
N ALA A 187 -6.19 -1.70 -7.51
CA ALA A 187 -6.80 -1.91 -8.82
C ALA A 187 -8.29 -2.17 -8.57
N LEU A 188 -9.13 -1.24 -9.02
CA LEU A 188 -10.57 -1.30 -8.77
C LEU A 188 -11.34 -1.58 -10.06
N THR A 189 -12.09 -2.69 -10.05
CA THR A 189 -13.10 -2.98 -11.08
C THR A 189 -14.42 -3.30 -10.40
N THR A 190 -15.52 -3.01 -11.08
CA THR A 190 -16.83 -3.47 -10.64
C THR A 190 -17.46 -4.31 -11.73
N THR A 191 -18.16 -5.36 -11.33
CA THR A 191 -19.01 -6.16 -12.23
C THR A 191 -20.46 -6.03 -11.80
N THR A 192 -21.38 -6.04 -12.76
CA THR A 192 -22.80 -6.20 -12.45
C THR A 192 -23.08 -7.65 -12.04
N ILE A 193 -24.17 -7.89 -11.28
CA ILE A 193 -24.54 -9.22 -10.75
C ILE A 193 -24.64 -10.28 -11.87
N ASP A 194 -25.14 -9.86 -13.02
CA ASP A 194 -25.28 -10.74 -14.19
C ASP A 194 -23.97 -10.91 -14.99
N ARG A 195 -22.87 -10.28 -14.50
CA ARG A 195 -21.56 -10.20 -15.16
C ARG A 195 -21.60 -9.61 -16.58
N SER A 196 -22.68 -8.93 -16.94
CA SER A 196 -22.86 -8.35 -18.27
C SER A 196 -22.11 -7.04 -18.46
N TYR A 197 -21.70 -6.39 -17.37
CA TYR A 197 -20.95 -5.14 -17.40
C TYR A 197 -19.77 -5.17 -16.43
N VAL A 198 -18.59 -4.89 -16.95
CA VAL A 198 -17.36 -4.68 -16.15
C VAL A 198 -16.94 -3.25 -16.34
N THR A 199 -16.87 -2.49 -15.25
CA THR A 199 -16.27 -1.15 -15.26
C THR A 199 -14.90 -1.23 -14.62
N ASP A 200 -13.86 -0.92 -15.40
CA ASP A 200 -12.50 -0.80 -14.91
C ASP A 200 -12.24 0.65 -14.51
N TYR A 201 -12.06 0.89 -13.22
CA TYR A 201 -11.73 2.20 -12.68
C TYR A 201 -10.22 2.47 -12.72
N GLY A 202 -9.41 1.46 -13.05
CA GLY A 202 -7.97 1.56 -13.09
C GLY A 202 -7.31 1.56 -11.71
N ASN A 203 -6.09 2.07 -11.67
CA ASN A 203 -5.29 2.15 -10.46
C ASN A 203 -5.72 3.36 -9.61
N ILE A 204 -6.12 3.11 -8.38
CA ILE A 204 -6.58 4.13 -7.43
C ILE A 204 -5.56 4.23 -6.29
N LEU A 205 -4.90 5.38 -6.17
CA LEU A 205 -4.03 5.65 -5.03
C LEU A 205 -4.89 5.95 -3.80
N VAL A 206 -4.79 5.10 -2.78
CA VAL A 206 -5.57 5.23 -1.53
C VAL A 206 -4.74 5.71 -0.36
N TRP A 207 -3.43 5.52 -0.42
CA TRP A 207 -2.49 5.94 0.62
C TRP A 207 -1.23 6.51 0.01
N TYR A 208 -0.71 7.61 0.55
CA TYR A 208 0.50 8.27 0.06
C TYR A 208 1.39 8.72 1.20
N ASP A 209 2.67 8.44 1.12
CA ASP A 209 3.68 8.90 2.07
C ASP A 209 4.95 9.37 1.37
N THR A 210 5.56 10.39 1.93
CA THR A 210 6.95 10.75 1.67
C THR A 210 7.83 10.17 2.77
N PHE A 211 8.96 9.62 2.41
CA PHE A 211 9.95 9.20 3.40
C PHE A 211 10.60 10.43 4.05
N SER A 212 10.62 10.48 5.38
CA SER A 212 11.29 11.56 6.14
C SER A 212 12.79 11.63 5.86
N SER A 213 13.36 10.58 5.30
CA SER A 213 14.73 10.49 4.83
C SER A 213 14.78 9.53 3.64
N PRO A 214 15.36 9.92 2.49
CA PRO A 214 15.41 9.10 1.28
C PRO A 214 15.99 7.71 1.54
N ILE A 215 15.42 6.70 0.92
CA ILE A 215 15.82 5.29 1.03
C ILE A 215 16.67 4.94 -0.18
N SER A 216 17.98 4.72 0.03
CA SER A 216 18.89 4.29 -1.02
C SER A 216 18.98 2.77 -1.08
N VAL A 217 18.68 2.18 -2.22
CA VAL A 217 18.76 0.75 -2.48
C VAL A 217 19.98 0.50 -3.37
N PRO A 218 21.04 -0.15 -2.86
CA PRO A 218 22.25 -0.40 -3.65
C PRO A 218 21.98 -1.36 -4.81
N ASN A 219 22.78 -1.28 -5.86
CA ASN A 219 22.72 -2.27 -6.94
C ASN A 219 23.02 -3.68 -6.41
N GLY A 220 22.26 -4.67 -6.86
CA GLY A 220 22.29 -6.04 -6.34
C GLY A 220 21.54 -6.23 -5.02
N GLY A 221 21.12 -5.15 -4.37
CA GLY A 221 20.38 -5.19 -3.10
C GLY A 221 18.87 -5.20 -3.30
N SER A 222 18.15 -5.07 -2.18
CA SER A 222 16.70 -5.03 -2.16
C SER A 222 16.16 -4.11 -1.08
N VAL A 223 14.90 -3.71 -1.23
CA VAL A 223 14.14 -3.06 -0.17
C VAL A 223 12.79 -3.76 -0.02
N THR A 224 12.39 -4.00 1.22
CA THR A 224 11.04 -4.46 1.54
C THR A 224 10.29 -3.33 2.25
N ILE A 225 9.15 -2.95 1.71
CA ILE A 225 8.27 -1.91 2.26
C ILE A 225 7.11 -2.61 2.97
N TYR A 226 6.79 -2.12 4.17
CA TYR A 226 5.63 -2.53 4.96
C TYR A 226 4.76 -1.33 5.25
N TYR A 227 3.46 -1.46 5.01
CA TYR A 227 2.44 -0.63 5.61
C TYR A 227 1.76 -1.45 6.70
N THR A 228 1.96 -1.05 7.95
CA THR A 228 1.36 -1.73 9.11
C THR A 228 0.21 -0.90 9.65
N PHE A 229 -0.98 -1.47 9.60
CA PHE A 229 -2.21 -0.88 10.12
C PHE A 229 -2.48 -1.44 11.50
N MET A 230 -2.69 -0.57 12.49
CA MET A 230 -2.79 -0.97 13.88
C MET A 230 -3.91 -0.21 14.58
N VAL A 231 -4.67 -0.93 15.37
CA VAL A 231 -5.66 -0.39 16.30
C VAL A 231 -5.22 -0.73 17.72
N ASN A 232 -5.04 0.30 18.52
CA ASN A 232 -4.79 0.19 19.95
C ASN A 232 -6.03 0.66 20.71
N PRO A 233 -6.41 0.01 21.85
CA PRO A 233 -7.50 0.45 22.69
C PRO A 233 -7.20 1.76 23.40
#